data_e9181461cd2cbc02e571be0297eec1a5
#
_entry.id   e9181461cd2cbc02e571be0297eec1a5
#
_cell.length_a   1.000
_cell.length_b   1.000
_cell.length_c   1.000
_cell.angle_alpha   90.00
_cell.angle_beta   90.00
_cell.angle_gamma   90.00
#
_symmetry.space_group_name_H-M   'P 1'
#
loop_
_entity.id
_entity.type
_entity.pdbx_description
1 polymer ?
#
loop_
_entity_poly.entity_id
_entity_poly.type
_entity_poly.pdbx_seq_one_letter_code
_entity_poly.pdbx_strand_id
1 'polypeptide(L)'
;MANTPLMPKATAVWLVDNTALSFTQIASFCKLHPLEVKAIADGEAAQGIKGLDPILTGQLSREEVEKAQRDPNYQLKLQGSKVVVPESKRKGPRYTPVSRRQDRPNAILWLVRNHPELKDAQIMRLVGTTKPTIAAIR
;
A
#
# COMPACT_ATOMS: atom_id res chain seq x y z
N MET A 1 -8.00 -4.60 -1.55
CA MET A 1 -6.71 -4.44 -2.26
C MET A 1 -6.97 -4.06 -3.70
N ALA A 2 -6.30 -3.03 -4.17
CA ALA A 2 -6.43 -2.63 -5.56
C ALA A 2 -5.66 -3.63 -6.44
N ASN A 3 -6.37 -4.34 -7.30
CA ASN A 3 -5.78 -5.24 -8.29
C ASN A 3 -5.38 -4.48 -9.56
N THR A 4 -4.84 -3.28 -9.37
CA THR A 4 -4.38 -2.45 -10.46
C THR A 4 -2.84 -2.44 -10.50
N PRO A 5 -2.25 -2.42 -11.70
CA PRO A 5 -0.80 -2.29 -11.80
C PRO A 5 -0.33 -0.92 -11.34
N LEU A 6 0.93 -0.84 -10.94
CA LEU A 6 1.57 0.44 -10.67
C LEU A 6 1.63 1.24 -11.97
N MET A 7 1.28 2.51 -11.91
CA MET A 7 1.28 3.40 -13.09
C MET A 7 0.50 2.80 -14.28
N PRO A 8 -0.82 2.62 -14.16
CA PRO A 8 -1.60 1.89 -15.17
C PRO A 8 -1.52 2.50 -16.58
N LYS A 9 -1.47 3.82 -16.70
CA LYS A 9 -1.34 4.49 -17.99
C LYS A 9 -0.01 4.19 -18.68
N ALA A 10 1.09 4.23 -17.93
CA ALA A 10 2.42 3.89 -18.44
C ALA A 10 2.50 2.42 -18.85
N THR A 11 1.90 1.53 -18.06
CA THR A 11 1.81 0.11 -18.39
C THR A 11 1.00 -0.11 -19.67
N ALA A 12 -0.12 0.58 -19.82
CA ALA A 12 -0.95 0.52 -21.03
C ALA A 12 -0.18 1.00 -22.27
N VAL A 13 0.58 2.08 -22.17
CA VAL A 13 1.44 2.58 -23.26
C VAL A 13 2.43 1.51 -23.69
N TRP A 14 3.10 0.88 -22.77
CA TRP A 14 4.07 -0.19 -23.07
C TRP A 14 3.40 -1.40 -23.73
N LEU A 15 2.25 -1.83 -23.21
CA LEU A 15 1.52 -2.98 -23.74
C LEU A 15 1.00 -2.72 -25.16
N VAL A 16 0.51 -1.53 -25.44
CA VAL A 16 0.08 -1.14 -26.79
C VAL A 16 1.24 -1.18 -27.77
N ASP A 17 2.41 -0.67 -27.38
CA ASP A 17 3.57 -0.54 -28.27
C ASP A 17 4.33 -1.85 -28.50
N ASN A 18 4.36 -2.74 -27.51
CA ASN A 18 5.25 -3.91 -27.50
C ASN A 18 4.54 -5.26 -27.55
N THR A 19 3.21 -5.29 -27.45
CA THR A 19 2.44 -6.54 -27.46
C THR A 19 1.30 -6.50 -28.47
N ALA A 20 0.81 -7.68 -28.83
CA ALA A 20 -0.35 -7.84 -29.72
C ALA A 20 -1.67 -8.03 -28.94
N LEU A 21 -1.72 -7.60 -27.69
CA LEU A 21 -2.91 -7.70 -26.88
C LEU A 21 -4.04 -6.81 -27.40
N SER A 22 -5.29 -7.28 -27.24
CA SER A 22 -6.45 -6.47 -27.60
C SER A 22 -6.64 -5.31 -26.63
N PHE A 23 -7.28 -4.25 -27.07
CA PHE A 23 -7.57 -3.09 -26.21
C PHE A 23 -8.41 -3.46 -25.00
N THR A 24 -9.35 -4.41 -25.15
CA THR A 24 -10.15 -4.93 -24.07
C THR A 24 -9.31 -5.62 -22.99
N GLN A 25 -8.34 -6.45 -23.39
CA GLN A 25 -7.42 -7.12 -22.47
C GLN A 25 -6.58 -6.11 -21.68
N ILE A 26 -6.01 -5.13 -22.36
CA ILE A 26 -5.19 -4.08 -21.76
C ILE A 26 -6.04 -3.23 -20.79
N ALA A 27 -7.22 -2.83 -21.22
CA ALA A 27 -8.14 -2.05 -20.41
C ALA A 27 -8.56 -2.79 -19.13
N SER A 28 -8.87 -4.06 -19.26
CA SER A 28 -9.24 -4.93 -18.13
C SER A 28 -8.10 -5.07 -17.13
N PHE A 29 -6.88 -5.27 -17.61
CA PHE A 29 -5.68 -5.40 -16.77
C PHE A 29 -5.34 -4.10 -16.06
N CYS A 30 -5.33 -2.98 -16.79
CA CYS A 30 -4.96 -1.67 -16.25
C CYS A 30 -6.11 -0.96 -15.53
N LYS A 31 -7.32 -1.54 -15.52
CA LYS A 31 -8.53 -0.91 -14.96
C LYS A 31 -8.83 0.44 -15.62
N LEU A 32 -8.60 0.51 -16.92
CA LEU A 32 -8.93 1.66 -17.76
C LEU A 32 -10.12 1.36 -18.65
N HIS A 33 -10.75 2.38 -19.18
CA HIS A 33 -11.79 2.21 -20.17
C HIS A 33 -11.18 1.82 -21.53
N PRO A 34 -11.80 0.93 -22.32
CA PRO A 34 -11.28 0.55 -23.65
C PRO A 34 -11.03 1.75 -24.59
N LEU A 35 -11.84 2.78 -24.50
CA LEU A 35 -11.65 4.02 -25.27
C LEU A 35 -10.38 4.76 -24.87
N GLU A 36 -9.98 4.72 -23.61
CA GLU A 36 -8.71 5.30 -23.16
C GLU A 36 -7.51 4.56 -23.75
N VAL A 37 -7.59 3.24 -23.79
CA VAL A 37 -6.53 2.41 -24.40
C VAL A 37 -6.44 2.70 -25.90
N LYS A 38 -7.56 2.84 -26.58
CA LYS A 38 -7.60 3.21 -27.98
C LYS A 38 -6.98 4.59 -28.22
N ALA A 39 -7.32 5.56 -27.37
CA ALA A 39 -6.76 6.90 -27.45
C ALA A 39 -5.24 6.90 -27.21
N ILE A 40 -4.74 6.05 -26.33
CA ILE A 40 -3.31 5.86 -26.10
C ILE A 40 -2.65 5.27 -27.37
N ALA A 41 -3.27 4.29 -28.00
CA ALA A 41 -2.77 3.68 -29.23
C ALA A 41 -2.73 4.69 -30.40
N ASP A 42 -3.72 5.56 -30.49
CA ASP A 42 -3.79 6.60 -31.51
C ASP A 42 -2.89 7.82 -31.22
N GLY A 43 -2.25 7.84 -30.03
CA GLY A 43 -1.40 8.96 -29.61
C GLY A 43 -2.12 10.19 -29.12
N GLU A 44 -3.43 10.09 -28.91
CA GLU A 44 -4.26 11.21 -28.43
C GLU A 44 -4.22 11.39 -26.91
N ALA A 45 -4.01 10.28 -26.18
CA ALA A 45 -3.91 10.28 -24.72
C ALA A 45 -2.51 9.84 -24.29
N ALA A 46 -2.15 10.16 -23.06
CA ALA A 46 -0.88 9.77 -22.44
C ALA A 46 0.35 10.28 -23.21
N GLN A 47 0.23 11.46 -23.84
CA GLN A 47 1.35 12.11 -24.50
C GLN A 47 2.47 12.42 -23.50
N GLY A 48 3.71 12.08 -23.89
CA GLY A 48 4.86 12.28 -23.02
C GLY A 48 5.03 11.27 -21.89
N ILE A 49 4.13 10.31 -21.75
CA ILE A 49 4.28 9.22 -20.78
C ILE A 49 5.18 8.16 -21.38
N LYS A 50 6.25 7.85 -20.64
CA LYS A 50 7.17 6.79 -21.00
C LYS A 50 6.59 5.44 -20.62
N GLY A 51 6.59 4.46 -21.55
CA GLY A 51 6.08 3.12 -21.27
C GLY A 51 6.85 2.41 -20.17
N LEU A 52 6.12 1.77 -19.26
CA LEU A 52 6.68 0.98 -18.17
C LEU A 52 6.47 -0.51 -18.45
N ASP A 53 7.57 -1.26 -18.52
CA ASP A 53 7.53 -2.69 -18.75
C ASP A 53 7.01 -3.45 -17.52
N PRO A 54 5.80 -4.06 -17.57
CA PRO A 54 5.27 -4.80 -16.45
C PRO A 54 5.98 -6.13 -16.19
N ILE A 55 6.68 -6.68 -17.17
CA ILE A 55 7.48 -7.88 -17.01
C ILE A 55 8.72 -7.57 -16.19
N LEU A 56 9.39 -6.47 -16.49
CA LEU A 56 10.58 -6.01 -15.77
C LEU A 56 10.25 -5.65 -14.31
N THR A 57 9.10 -5.04 -14.07
CA THR A 57 8.66 -4.68 -12.70
C THR A 57 8.06 -5.85 -11.93
N GLY A 58 7.88 -7.00 -12.57
CA GLY A 58 7.33 -8.21 -11.93
C GLY A 58 5.82 -8.22 -11.79
N GLN A 59 5.10 -7.33 -12.45
CA GLN A 59 3.64 -7.27 -12.41
C GLN A 59 2.98 -8.29 -13.35
N LEU A 60 3.66 -8.65 -14.43
CA LEU A 60 3.22 -9.70 -15.38
C LEU A 60 4.39 -10.64 -15.65
N SER A 61 4.06 -11.91 -15.90
CA SER A 61 5.02 -12.86 -16.43
C SER A 61 4.96 -12.86 -17.97
N ARG A 62 6.07 -13.23 -18.60
CA ARG A 62 6.13 -13.36 -20.05
C ARG A 62 5.13 -14.41 -20.56
N GLU A 63 4.95 -15.49 -19.80
CA GLU A 63 4.00 -16.56 -20.13
C GLU A 63 2.55 -16.06 -20.15
N GLU A 64 2.17 -15.20 -19.21
CA GLU A 64 0.84 -14.60 -19.15
C GLU A 64 0.57 -13.74 -20.40
N VAL A 65 1.56 -12.95 -20.81
CA VAL A 65 1.46 -12.11 -22.02
C VAL A 65 1.31 -12.98 -23.25
N GLU A 66 2.09 -14.06 -23.39
CA GLU A 66 2.01 -14.98 -24.52
C GLU A 66 0.65 -15.69 -24.59
N LYS A 67 0.12 -16.14 -23.45
CA LYS A 67 -1.21 -16.75 -23.39
C LYS A 67 -2.30 -15.77 -23.82
N ALA A 68 -2.22 -14.54 -23.36
CA ALA A 68 -3.18 -13.49 -23.71
C ALA A 68 -3.10 -13.11 -25.20
N GLN A 69 -1.92 -13.14 -25.79
CA GLN A 69 -1.74 -12.91 -27.22
C GLN A 69 -2.35 -14.03 -28.07
N ARG A 70 -2.32 -15.26 -27.58
CA ARG A 70 -2.89 -16.42 -28.28
C ARG A 70 -4.41 -16.48 -28.19
N ASP A 71 -4.95 -16.07 -27.05
CA ASP A 71 -6.39 -16.10 -26.77
C ASP A 71 -6.90 -14.69 -26.45
N PRO A 72 -7.66 -14.05 -27.38
CA PRO A 72 -8.17 -12.71 -27.14
C PRO A 72 -9.19 -12.62 -25.99
N ASN A 73 -9.75 -13.75 -25.55
CA ASN A 73 -10.67 -13.79 -24.40
C ASN A 73 -9.94 -14.01 -23.06
N TYR A 74 -8.64 -14.27 -23.09
CA TYR A 74 -7.86 -14.48 -21.89
C TYR A 74 -7.68 -13.16 -21.12
N GLN A 75 -7.98 -13.17 -19.84
CA GLN A 75 -7.77 -12.01 -18.98
C GLN A 75 -6.42 -12.10 -18.27
N LEU A 76 -5.62 -11.06 -18.42
CA LEU A 76 -4.34 -10.96 -17.73
C LEU A 76 -4.55 -10.88 -16.21
N LYS A 77 -3.72 -11.62 -15.49
CA LYS A 77 -3.72 -11.60 -14.03
C LYS A 77 -2.50 -10.86 -13.52
N LEU A 78 -2.73 -9.92 -12.63
CA LEU A 78 -1.66 -9.20 -11.96
C LEU A 78 -0.88 -10.18 -11.05
N GLN A 79 0.42 -10.27 -11.27
CA GLN A 79 1.28 -11.08 -10.45
C GLN A 79 1.55 -10.38 -9.12
N GLY A 80 1.23 -11.04 -8.01
CA GLY A 80 1.51 -10.51 -6.69
C GLY A 80 3.01 -10.42 -6.42
N SER A 81 3.39 -9.49 -5.55
CA SER A 81 4.78 -9.38 -5.13
C SER A 81 5.23 -10.65 -4.44
N LYS A 82 6.37 -11.21 -4.87
CA LYS A 82 6.99 -12.37 -4.23
C LYS A 82 7.67 -12.00 -2.92
N VAL A 83 7.94 -10.71 -2.72
CA VAL A 83 8.59 -10.22 -1.51
C VAL A 83 7.53 -9.73 -0.55
N VAL A 84 7.37 -10.45 0.54
CA VAL A 84 6.52 -10.02 1.65
C VAL A 84 7.39 -9.20 2.60
N VAL A 85 7.12 -7.91 2.67
CA VAL A 85 7.79 -7.05 3.65
C VAL A 85 7.09 -7.27 4.99
N PRO A 86 7.78 -7.83 6.00
CA PRO A 86 7.15 -8.03 7.31
C PRO A 86 6.87 -6.66 7.92
N GLU A 87 5.63 -6.51 8.41
CA GLU A 87 5.29 -5.32 9.18
C GLU A 87 6.12 -5.32 10.46
N SER A 88 6.87 -4.25 10.67
CA SER A 88 7.58 -4.07 11.93
C SER A 88 6.56 -3.73 13.01
N LYS A 89 6.28 -4.70 13.87
CA LYS A 89 5.48 -4.45 15.06
C LYS A 89 6.30 -3.57 16.00
N ARG A 90 5.74 -2.46 16.40
CA ARG A 90 6.36 -1.64 17.44
C ARG A 90 6.45 -2.45 18.72
N LYS A 91 7.68 -2.76 19.12
CA LYS A 91 7.95 -3.39 20.41
C LYS A 91 8.24 -2.29 21.43
N GLY A 92 7.60 -2.39 22.59
CA GLY A 92 7.85 -1.50 23.71
C GLY A 92 6.93 -0.29 23.77
N PRO A 93 7.14 0.57 24.76
CA PRO A 93 6.29 1.74 25.00
C PRO A 93 6.44 2.78 23.89
N ARG A 94 5.40 3.60 23.76
CA ARG A 94 5.37 4.68 22.78
C ARG A 94 6.47 5.69 23.07
N TYR A 95 7.20 6.12 22.02
CA TYR A 95 8.22 7.14 22.17
C TYR A 95 7.61 8.46 22.62
N THR A 96 8.20 9.04 23.68
CA THR A 96 7.83 10.36 24.18
C THR A 96 9.02 11.29 24.04
N PRO A 97 8.88 12.48 23.44
CA PRO A 97 9.97 13.45 23.35
C PRO A 97 10.52 13.81 24.72
N VAL A 98 11.83 14.07 24.81
CA VAL A 98 12.49 14.40 26.08
C VAL A 98 11.85 15.60 26.78
N SER A 99 11.44 16.61 26.00
CA SER A 99 10.76 17.80 26.50
C SER A 99 9.43 17.51 27.22
N ARG A 100 8.77 16.40 26.88
CA ARG A 100 7.48 16.01 27.46
C ARG A 100 7.56 14.85 28.45
N ARG A 101 8.73 14.25 28.63
CA ARG A 101 8.89 13.14 29.59
C ARG A 101 8.62 13.56 31.03
N GLN A 102 8.88 14.81 31.36
CA GLN A 102 8.63 15.36 32.68
C GLN A 102 7.13 15.52 33.01
N ASP A 103 6.28 15.56 31.99
CA ASP A 103 4.84 15.67 32.15
C ASP A 103 4.16 14.33 32.45
N ARG A 104 4.87 13.21 32.33
CA ARG A 104 4.32 11.87 32.60
C ARG A 104 3.72 11.73 34.00
N PRO A 105 4.40 12.14 35.10
CA PRO A 105 3.81 12.04 36.44
C PRO A 105 2.51 12.80 36.55
N ASN A 106 2.44 14.00 35.99
CA ASN A 106 1.22 14.82 36.01
C ASN A 106 0.07 14.16 35.23
N ALA A 107 0.38 13.57 34.07
CA ALA A 107 -0.60 12.84 33.29
C ALA A 107 -1.15 11.62 34.03
N ILE A 108 -0.29 10.87 34.70
CA ILE A 108 -0.68 9.70 35.49
C ILE A 108 -1.58 10.14 36.66
N LEU A 109 -1.21 11.19 37.36
CA LEU A 109 -1.98 11.72 38.48
C LEU A 109 -3.37 12.16 38.03
N TRP A 110 -3.45 12.84 36.89
CA TRP A 110 -4.72 13.28 36.32
C TRP A 110 -5.62 12.10 35.98
N LEU A 111 -5.06 11.06 35.32
CA LEU A 111 -5.79 9.85 34.96
C LEU A 111 -6.29 9.08 36.16
N VAL A 112 -5.48 8.95 37.22
CA VAL A 112 -5.87 8.25 38.44
C VAL A 112 -7.00 8.99 39.17
N ARG A 113 -6.97 10.31 39.17
CA ARG A 113 -8.01 11.13 39.85
C ARG A 113 -9.32 11.20 39.06
N ASN A 114 -9.26 11.36 37.77
CA ASN A 114 -10.43 11.62 36.93
C ASN A 114 -11.00 10.35 36.28
N HIS A 115 -10.20 9.32 36.13
CA HIS A 115 -10.58 8.06 35.48
C HIS A 115 -10.13 6.85 36.32
N PRO A 116 -10.71 6.65 37.53
CA PRO A 116 -10.35 5.51 38.37
C PRO A 116 -10.74 4.16 37.81
N GLU A 117 -11.59 4.13 36.78
CA GLU A 117 -11.98 2.92 36.08
C GLU A 117 -10.88 2.32 35.20
N LEU A 118 -9.82 3.09 34.89
CA LEU A 118 -8.70 2.62 34.09
C LEU A 118 -7.82 1.67 34.88
N LYS A 119 -7.45 0.58 34.25
CA LYS A 119 -6.49 -0.38 34.81
C LYS A 119 -5.07 0.13 34.62
N ASP A 120 -4.17 -0.28 35.50
CA ASP A 120 -2.75 0.12 35.44
C ASP A 120 -2.12 -0.21 34.07
N ALA A 121 -2.45 -1.37 33.49
CA ALA A 121 -1.96 -1.74 32.16
C ALA A 121 -2.38 -0.75 31.07
N GLN A 122 -3.58 -0.21 31.15
CA GLN A 122 -4.08 0.79 30.20
C GLN A 122 -3.34 2.12 30.36
N ILE A 123 -3.09 2.55 31.57
CA ILE A 123 -2.33 3.75 31.86
C ILE A 123 -0.89 3.61 31.39
N MET A 124 -0.27 2.44 31.60
CA MET A 124 1.07 2.15 31.13
C MET A 124 1.20 2.31 29.61
N ARG A 125 0.20 1.86 28.86
CA ARG A 125 0.19 1.99 27.39
C ARG A 125 -0.03 3.43 26.93
N LEU A 126 -0.92 4.15 27.58
CA LEU A 126 -1.25 5.53 27.19
C LEU A 126 -0.10 6.50 27.46
N VAL A 127 0.50 6.42 28.63
CA VAL A 127 1.53 7.35 29.08
C VAL A 127 2.95 6.86 28.76
N GLY A 128 3.14 5.55 28.57
CA GLY A 128 4.45 4.97 28.35
C GLY A 128 5.28 4.89 29.63
N THR A 129 4.66 4.44 30.70
CA THR A 129 5.26 4.33 32.04
C THR A 129 5.28 2.90 32.54
N THR A 130 5.81 2.68 33.72
CA THR A 130 5.87 1.37 34.39
C THR A 130 4.90 1.28 35.55
N LYS A 131 4.53 0.07 35.94
CA LYS A 131 3.61 -0.19 37.04
C LYS A 131 4.10 0.40 38.38
N PRO A 132 5.39 0.27 38.77
CA PRO A 132 5.88 0.88 40.01
C PRO A 132 5.72 2.40 40.06
N THR A 133 5.89 3.07 38.91
CA THR A 133 5.71 4.53 38.80
C THR A 133 4.27 4.91 39.06
N ILE A 134 3.30 4.18 38.54
CA ILE A 134 1.87 4.40 38.77
C ILE A 134 1.54 4.20 40.26
N ALA A 135 2.05 3.13 40.86
CA ALA A 135 1.84 2.83 42.27
C ALA A 135 2.43 3.93 43.18
N ALA A 136 3.56 4.50 42.85
CA ALA A 136 4.20 5.58 43.58
C ALA A 136 3.38 6.88 43.54
N ILE A 137 2.71 7.15 42.42
CA ILE A 137 1.88 8.36 42.24
C ILE A 137 0.49 8.21 42.86
N ARG A 138 -0.02 6.99 42.90
CA ARG A 138 -1.33 6.65 43.42
C ARG A 138 -1.55 6.93 44.92
#